data_3411f4c9954ab9838ef95c4d5b481a19
#
_entry.id   3411f4c9954ab9838ef95c4d5b481a19
#
_cell.length_a   1.000
_cell.length_b   1.000
_cell.length_c   1.000
_cell.angle_alpha   90.00
_cell.angle_beta   90.00
_cell.angle_gamma   90.00
#
_symmetry.space_group_name_H-M   'P 1'
#
loop_
_entity.id
_entity.type
_entity.pdbx_description
1 polymer ?
#
loop_
_entity_poly.entity_id
_entity_poly.type
_entity_poly.pdbx_seq_one_letter_code
_entity_poly.pdbx_strand_id
1 'polypeptide(L)'
;PFPKTLFLEEHNSSKGFTRFRIPALVTAGNGALIAATDIRWDICGDGAGLDTAVSRSTDNGATWSYTVANYLGDNGNRFNRDSTAFIDPALLADGDTIYLACDLLPAGLAVANAARYPAKAGSTGYDTNGNLLLALSTTSVNGLSSSTARAAASYDYHLEKKADATSESCYEIKNNSTSEVVDGDYTIDDHFNIKSADGAVDTNLFCGDTPYFQFPTDFLYITKSTDNGATWSAPQLVDAKNESEQVFLIGPGR
;
A
#
# COMPACT_ATOMS: atom_id res chain seq x y z
N PRO A 1 30.41 4.35 17.81
CA PRO A 1 30.00 5.16 16.67
C PRO A 1 28.79 4.48 16.04
N PHE A 2 27.71 5.24 15.81
CA PHE A 2 26.54 4.71 15.10
C PHE A 2 26.98 4.30 13.69
N PRO A 3 26.40 3.21 13.13
CA PRO A 3 26.66 2.82 11.76
C PRO A 3 26.33 3.99 10.84
N LYS A 4 27.14 4.19 9.81
CA LYS A 4 26.98 5.33 8.89
C LYS A 4 25.68 5.29 8.10
N THR A 5 25.03 4.14 8.02
CA THR A 5 23.79 3.93 7.25
C THR A 5 22.96 2.85 7.90
N LEU A 6 21.78 3.21 8.42
CA LEU A 6 20.72 2.29 8.86
C LEU A 6 20.01 1.65 7.66
N PHE A 7 19.93 2.39 6.57
CA PHE A 7 19.32 1.99 5.33
C PHE A 7 20.36 2.09 4.22
N LEU A 8 20.47 1.04 3.42
CA LEU A 8 21.36 1.02 2.29
C LEU A 8 20.70 1.78 1.13
N GLU A 9 21.48 2.60 0.45
CA GLU A 9 21.06 3.16 -0.81
C GLU A 9 21.02 2.04 -1.85
N GLU A 10 19.84 1.62 -2.24
CA GLU A 10 19.70 0.78 -3.43
C GLU A 10 19.69 1.68 -4.65
N HIS A 11 20.69 1.51 -5.50
CA HIS A 11 20.88 2.30 -6.71
C HIS A 11 20.02 1.81 -7.90
N ASN A 12 18.75 1.49 -7.65
CA ASN A 12 17.83 1.05 -8.69
C ASN A 12 16.95 2.18 -9.22
N SER A 13 17.23 3.43 -8.88
CA SER A 13 16.48 4.56 -9.37
C SER A 13 16.90 4.94 -10.80
N SER A 14 15.95 5.30 -11.65
CA SER A 14 16.21 5.73 -13.03
C SER A 14 17.02 7.04 -13.11
N LYS A 15 16.96 7.84 -12.07
CA LYS A 15 17.70 9.12 -11.95
C LYS A 15 18.97 9.00 -11.12
N GLY A 16 19.25 7.81 -10.59
CA GLY A 16 20.50 7.54 -9.85
C GLY A 16 20.53 8.06 -8.43
N PHE A 17 19.39 8.38 -7.81
CA PHE A 17 19.33 8.73 -6.39
C PHE A 17 18.13 8.09 -5.68
N THR A 18 18.36 7.81 -4.40
CA THR A 18 17.34 7.32 -3.46
C THR A 18 17.40 8.15 -2.20
N ARG A 19 16.27 8.46 -1.61
CA ARG A 19 16.18 9.22 -0.36
C ARG A 19 15.33 8.46 0.64
N PHE A 20 15.74 8.56 1.90
CA PHE A 20 15.00 8.03 3.03
C PHE A 20 14.46 9.21 3.85
N ARG A 21 13.17 9.15 4.18
CA ARG A 21 12.51 10.17 4.99
C ARG A 21 11.55 9.54 5.98
N ILE A 22 11.14 10.32 6.97
CA ILE A 22 10.06 9.98 7.90
C ILE A 22 10.40 8.70 8.69
N PRO A 23 11.44 8.72 9.54
CA PRO A 23 11.86 7.53 10.27
C PRO A 23 10.97 7.25 11.47
N ALA A 24 10.68 5.98 11.71
CA ALA A 24 10.11 5.43 12.94
C ALA A 24 11.10 4.44 13.57
N LEU A 25 11.06 4.28 14.89
CA LEU A 25 11.95 3.36 15.62
C LEU A 25 11.22 2.78 16.83
N VAL A 26 11.27 1.46 16.97
CA VAL A 26 10.78 0.75 18.17
C VAL A 26 11.80 -0.30 18.63
N THR A 27 11.62 -0.75 19.88
CA THR A 27 12.34 -1.89 20.44
C THR A 27 11.36 -3.05 20.60
N ALA A 28 11.66 -4.20 20.02
CA ALA A 28 10.88 -5.43 20.19
C ALA A 28 11.09 -6.06 21.58
N GLY A 29 10.22 -6.99 21.95
CA GLY A 29 10.26 -7.66 23.25
C GLY A 29 11.57 -8.36 23.58
N ASN A 30 12.26 -8.90 22.56
CA ASN A 30 13.58 -9.53 22.71
C ASN A 30 14.75 -8.53 22.69
N GLY A 31 14.49 -7.22 22.65
CA GLY A 31 15.50 -6.17 22.60
C GLY A 31 15.99 -5.80 21.18
N ALA A 32 15.48 -6.43 20.14
CA ALA A 32 15.80 -6.03 18.77
C ALA A 32 15.31 -4.61 18.48
N LEU A 33 16.12 -3.83 17.77
CA LEU A 33 15.75 -2.50 17.29
C LEU A 33 15.19 -2.61 15.88
N ILE A 34 14.03 -2.01 15.65
CA ILE A 34 13.35 -2.00 14.36
C ILE A 34 13.15 -0.56 13.93
N ALA A 35 13.71 -0.19 12.79
CA ALA A 35 13.57 1.13 12.21
C ALA A 35 12.83 1.02 10.87
N ALA A 36 11.88 1.91 10.61
CA ALA A 36 11.16 2.01 9.34
C ALA A 36 11.32 3.41 8.74
N THR A 37 11.19 3.52 7.41
CA THR A 37 11.28 4.79 6.68
C THR A 37 10.64 4.68 5.30
N ASP A 38 10.21 5.82 4.73
CA ASP A 38 9.93 5.90 3.29
C ASP A 38 11.22 5.72 2.49
N ILE A 39 11.14 4.93 1.43
CA ILE A 39 12.11 4.99 0.32
C ILE A 39 11.50 5.85 -0.78
N ARG A 40 12.18 6.90 -1.16
CA ARG A 40 11.76 7.82 -2.22
C ARG A 40 12.69 7.67 -3.42
N TRP A 41 12.24 6.87 -4.34
CA TRP A 41 12.94 6.63 -5.59
C TRP A 41 12.78 7.86 -6.48
N ASP A 42 13.84 8.39 -7.06
CA ASP A 42 13.83 9.47 -8.07
C ASP A 42 12.95 10.71 -7.79
N ILE A 43 12.22 10.77 -6.69
CA ILE A 43 11.33 11.88 -6.33
C ILE A 43 11.54 12.33 -4.88
N CYS A 44 11.05 13.54 -4.58
CA CYS A 44 11.04 14.09 -3.22
C CYS A 44 9.61 14.37 -2.72
N GLY A 45 8.62 14.25 -3.60
CA GLY A 45 7.22 14.54 -3.32
C GLY A 45 6.53 13.44 -2.52
N ASP A 46 5.29 13.67 -2.13
CA ASP A 46 4.47 12.81 -1.30
C ASP A 46 3.43 12.08 -2.16
N GLY A 47 3.89 11.30 -3.12
CA GLY A 47 3.06 10.48 -4.01
C GLY A 47 3.88 9.79 -5.09
N ALA A 48 3.40 8.66 -5.56
CA ALA A 48 3.94 7.74 -6.56
C ALA A 48 5.39 7.28 -6.33
N GLY A 49 5.63 5.99 -6.44
CA GLY A 49 6.99 5.43 -6.36
C GLY A 49 7.64 5.58 -4.98
N LEU A 50 6.88 5.47 -3.90
CA LEU A 50 7.38 5.42 -2.54
C LEU A 50 7.11 4.03 -1.95
N ASP A 51 8.15 3.45 -1.37
CA ASP A 51 8.08 2.17 -0.66
C ASP A 51 8.42 2.34 0.82
N THR A 52 8.19 1.31 1.64
CA THR A 52 8.60 1.31 3.04
C THR A 52 9.75 0.34 3.26
N ALA A 53 10.87 0.87 3.73
CA ALA A 53 12.00 0.06 4.19
C ALA A 53 11.94 -0.20 5.69
N VAL A 54 12.43 -1.38 6.08
CA VAL A 54 12.66 -1.73 7.48
C VAL A 54 14.10 -2.19 7.65
N SER A 55 14.76 -1.66 8.68
CA SER A 55 16.05 -2.15 9.16
C SER A 55 15.91 -2.73 10.56
N ARG A 56 16.56 -3.87 10.79
CA ARG A 56 16.53 -4.60 12.05
C ARG A 56 17.95 -4.80 12.60
N SER A 57 18.12 -4.56 13.89
CA SER A 57 19.36 -4.84 14.63
C SER A 57 19.06 -5.73 15.83
N THR A 58 19.91 -6.74 16.05
CA THR A 58 19.85 -7.64 17.22
C THR A 58 21.05 -7.49 18.15
N ASP A 59 21.91 -6.49 17.91
CA ASP A 59 23.16 -6.24 18.61
C ASP A 59 23.28 -4.78 19.09
N ASN A 60 22.17 -4.23 19.58
CA ASN A 60 22.06 -2.84 20.07
C ASN A 60 22.50 -1.78 19.03
N GLY A 61 22.20 -2.00 17.77
CA GLY A 61 22.48 -1.05 16.70
C GLY A 61 23.91 -1.12 16.14
N ALA A 62 24.70 -2.13 16.51
CA ALA A 62 26.04 -2.28 15.97
C ALA A 62 26.02 -2.73 14.49
N THR A 63 25.10 -3.63 14.15
CA THR A 63 24.83 -4.05 12.77
C THR A 63 23.34 -4.02 12.47
N TRP A 64 22.99 -3.87 11.20
CA TRP A 64 21.61 -3.78 10.72
C TRP A 64 21.41 -4.64 9.48
N SER A 65 20.30 -5.37 9.45
CA SER A 65 19.77 -5.99 8.24
C SER A 65 18.68 -5.09 7.66
N TYR A 66 18.54 -5.10 6.34
CA TYR A 66 17.63 -4.23 5.60
C TYR A 66 16.70 -5.04 4.72
N THR A 67 15.43 -4.66 4.65
CA THR A 67 14.45 -5.19 3.73
C THR A 67 13.47 -4.10 3.30
N VAL A 68 12.87 -4.23 2.11
CA VAL A 68 11.71 -3.44 1.69
C VAL A 68 10.47 -4.20 2.16
N ALA A 69 9.76 -3.64 3.14
CA ALA A 69 8.63 -4.31 3.77
C ALA A 69 7.34 -4.13 2.97
N ASN A 70 7.09 -2.92 2.48
CA ASN A 70 5.91 -2.62 1.68
C ASN A 70 6.35 -2.01 0.35
N TYR A 71 5.98 -2.67 -0.73
CA TYR A 71 6.17 -2.19 -2.09
C TYR A 71 5.11 -2.81 -3.01
N LEU A 72 4.62 -2.06 -3.98
CA LEU A 72 3.70 -2.53 -5.01
C LEU A 72 4.08 -1.91 -6.35
N GLY A 73 3.88 -2.65 -7.44
CA GLY A 73 4.22 -2.19 -8.78
C GLY A 73 5.60 -2.64 -9.24
N ASP A 74 5.99 -3.85 -8.88
CA ASP A 74 7.33 -4.41 -9.05
C ASP A 74 7.66 -4.90 -10.47
N ASN A 75 6.73 -4.85 -11.38
CA ASN A 75 6.93 -5.26 -12.78
C ASN A 75 7.88 -4.34 -13.57
N GLY A 76 8.92 -3.85 -12.92
CA GLY A 76 9.86 -2.86 -13.45
C GLY A 76 9.39 -1.41 -13.31
N ASN A 77 8.28 -1.16 -12.63
CA ASN A 77 7.62 0.13 -12.53
C ASN A 77 7.72 0.78 -11.14
N ARG A 78 8.60 0.31 -10.25
CA ARG A 78 8.83 0.92 -8.91
C ARG A 78 9.01 2.43 -8.94
N PHE A 79 9.49 2.97 -10.05
CA PHE A 79 9.90 4.35 -10.23
C PHE A 79 8.92 5.15 -11.06
N ASN A 80 7.79 4.56 -11.43
CA ASN A 80 6.85 5.15 -12.36
C ASN A 80 5.67 5.78 -11.59
N ARG A 81 5.00 6.74 -12.23
CA ARG A 81 3.72 7.30 -11.76
C ARG A 81 2.60 6.26 -11.64
N ASP A 82 2.80 5.10 -12.25
CA ASP A 82 1.89 3.96 -12.20
C ASP A 82 2.09 3.08 -10.96
N SER A 83 3.10 3.36 -10.12
CA SER A 83 3.28 2.71 -8.83
C SER A 83 2.54 3.45 -7.71
N THR A 84 2.30 2.72 -6.63
CA THR A 84 1.73 3.23 -5.39
C THR A 84 2.71 4.12 -4.63
N ALA A 85 2.22 4.79 -3.59
CA ALA A 85 3.06 5.38 -2.57
C ALA A 85 2.69 4.81 -1.20
N PHE A 86 3.68 4.26 -0.50
CA PHE A 86 3.62 3.97 0.92
C PHE A 86 4.34 5.09 1.67
N ILE A 87 3.62 5.85 2.48
CA ILE A 87 4.15 7.05 3.12
C ILE A 87 3.89 7.03 4.63
N ASP A 88 4.72 7.74 5.37
CA ASP A 88 4.58 8.00 6.80
C ASP A 88 4.50 6.73 7.66
N PRO A 89 5.53 5.85 7.64
CA PRO A 89 5.52 4.62 8.41
C PRO A 89 5.46 4.89 9.90
N ALA A 90 4.58 4.16 10.58
CA ALA A 90 4.46 4.13 12.04
C ALA A 90 4.70 2.72 12.55
N LEU A 91 5.43 2.59 13.64
CA LEU A 91 5.76 1.30 14.27
C LEU A 91 5.17 1.22 15.67
N LEU A 92 4.58 0.07 16.01
CA LEU A 92 4.15 -0.28 17.35
C LEU A 92 4.73 -1.64 17.71
N ALA A 93 5.35 -1.73 18.88
CA ALA A 93 5.80 -3.00 19.46
C ALA A 93 4.84 -3.44 20.58
N ASP A 94 4.38 -4.69 20.50
CA ASP A 94 3.60 -5.38 21.53
C ASP A 94 4.26 -6.75 21.79
N GLY A 95 5.17 -6.78 22.76
CA GLY A 95 6.03 -7.93 22.98
C GLY A 95 6.89 -8.24 21.77
N ASP A 96 6.79 -9.48 21.27
CA ASP A 96 7.52 -9.95 20.07
C ASP A 96 6.81 -9.57 18.77
N THR A 97 5.59 -9.05 18.86
CA THR A 97 4.82 -8.60 17.69
C THR A 97 5.13 -7.14 17.41
N ILE A 98 5.47 -6.87 16.15
CA ILE A 98 5.67 -5.53 15.63
C ILE A 98 4.60 -5.25 14.58
N TYR A 99 3.90 -4.14 14.71
CA TYR A 99 2.97 -3.63 13.70
C TYR A 99 3.66 -2.50 12.94
N LEU A 100 3.57 -2.56 11.63
CA LEU A 100 4.00 -1.51 10.72
C LEU A 100 2.76 -1.01 9.98
N ALA A 101 2.39 0.22 10.25
CA ALA A 101 1.32 0.91 9.54
C ALA A 101 1.90 1.98 8.62
N CYS A 102 1.28 2.22 7.48
CA CYS A 102 1.58 3.32 6.58
C CYS A 102 0.34 3.74 5.81
N ASP A 103 0.37 4.93 5.25
CA ASP A 103 -0.64 5.40 4.32
C ASP A 103 -0.31 4.89 2.93
N LEU A 104 -1.26 4.18 2.31
CA LEU A 104 -1.19 3.72 0.93
C LEU A 104 -1.95 4.69 0.04
N LEU A 105 -1.27 5.30 -0.91
CA LEU A 105 -1.87 6.08 -1.97
C LEU A 105 -1.82 5.25 -3.27
N PRO A 106 -2.98 4.93 -3.88
CA PRO A 106 -3.01 4.28 -5.18
C PRO A 106 -2.27 5.06 -6.26
N ALA A 107 -1.84 4.37 -7.29
CA ALA A 107 -1.11 4.97 -8.41
C ALA A 107 -1.78 6.23 -8.95
N GLY A 108 -0.97 7.23 -9.26
CA GLY A 108 -1.42 8.52 -9.76
C GLY A 108 -1.96 9.49 -8.68
N LEU A 109 -1.96 9.06 -7.41
CA LEU A 109 -2.35 9.91 -6.30
C LEU A 109 -1.14 10.42 -5.52
N ALA A 110 -1.36 11.56 -4.87
CA ALA A 110 -0.48 12.15 -3.88
C ALA A 110 -1.35 12.74 -2.76
N VAL A 111 -0.79 12.97 -1.59
CA VAL A 111 -1.50 13.57 -0.45
C VAL A 111 -2.26 14.83 -0.87
N ALA A 112 -1.64 15.70 -1.65
CA ALA A 112 -2.28 16.94 -2.15
C ALA A 112 -3.48 16.70 -3.08
N ASN A 113 -3.60 15.52 -3.71
CA ASN A 113 -4.70 15.17 -4.60
C ASN A 113 -5.82 14.45 -3.84
N ALA A 114 -5.50 13.61 -2.87
CA ALA A 114 -6.46 12.90 -2.03
C ALA A 114 -7.38 13.88 -1.27
N ALA A 115 -6.86 15.01 -0.83
CA ALA A 115 -7.57 15.99 -0.01
C ALA A 115 -8.60 16.88 -0.76
N ARG A 116 -8.94 16.61 -2.02
CA ARG A 116 -9.73 17.52 -2.86
C ARG A 116 -11.17 17.08 -3.17
N TYR A 117 -11.60 15.94 -2.65
CA TYR A 117 -12.91 15.38 -3.00
C TYR A 117 -13.98 15.74 -1.99
N PRO A 118 -15.21 16.09 -2.46
CA PRO A 118 -16.33 16.30 -1.55
C PRO A 118 -16.67 14.98 -0.85
N ALA A 119 -17.01 15.07 0.43
CA ALA A 119 -17.53 13.95 1.19
C ALA A 119 -18.83 13.43 0.57
N LYS A 120 -18.90 12.12 0.37
CA LYS A 120 -20.07 11.41 -0.14
C LYS A 120 -20.01 9.95 0.27
N ALA A 121 -21.11 9.21 0.14
CA ALA A 121 -21.12 7.77 0.34
C ALA A 121 -20.02 7.09 -0.50
N GLY A 122 -19.24 6.22 0.14
CA GLY A 122 -18.11 5.53 -0.47
C GLY A 122 -16.83 6.38 -0.63
N SER A 123 -16.79 7.61 -0.14
CA SER A 123 -15.59 8.47 -0.21
C SER A 123 -14.45 7.99 0.71
N THR A 124 -14.73 7.10 1.64
CA THR A 124 -13.71 6.38 2.42
C THR A 124 -12.93 5.37 1.59
N GLY A 125 -13.45 4.98 0.43
CA GLY A 125 -12.94 3.89 -0.40
C GLY A 125 -13.55 2.52 -0.07
N TYR A 126 -14.48 2.48 0.89
CA TYR A 126 -15.14 1.26 1.36
C TYR A 126 -16.65 1.34 1.26
N ASP A 127 -17.30 0.19 1.18
CA ASP A 127 -18.74 0.06 1.35
C ASP A 127 -19.13 0.03 2.85
N THR A 128 -20.42 -0.07 3.15
CA THR A 128 -20.93 -0.13 4.53
C THR A 128 -20.56 -1.41 5.28
N ASN A 129 -20.03 -2.42 4.58
CA ASN A 129 -19.55 -3.67 5.17
C ASN A 129 -18.03 -3.66 5.37
N GLY A 130 -17.34 -2.59 4.98
CA GLY A 130 -15.89 -2.46 5.05
C GLY A 130 -15.16 -3.12 3.87
N ASN A 131 -15.84 -3.45 2.77
CA ASN A 131 -15.20 -3.99 1.58
C ASN A 131 -14.66 -2.85 0.71
N LEU A 132 -13.48 -3.05 0.13
CA LEU A 132 -12.85 -2.08 -0.77
C LEU A 132 -13.70 -1.89 -2.03
N LEU A 133 -14.14 -0.66 -2.27
CA LEU A 133 -14.91 -0.28 -3.44
C LEU A 133 -14.04 -0.20 -4.69
N LEU A 134 -14.56 -0.73 -5.79
CA LEU A 134 -13.86 -0.82 -7.06
C LEU A 134 -14.72 -0.29 -8.21
N ALA A 135 -14.07 0.39 -9.14
CA ALA A 135 -14.64 0.77 -10.43
C ALA A 135 -13.85 0.10 -11.55
N LEU A 136 -14.56 -0.36 -12.60
CA LEU A 136 -13.92 -0.95 -13.76
C LEU A 136 -13.13 0.12 -14.54
N SER A 137 -11.87 -0.17 -14.78
CA SER A 137 -11.04 0.63 -15.68
C SER A 137 -11.35 0.24 -17.12
N THR A 138 -12.14 1.03 -17.82
CA THR A 138 -12.39 0.87 -19.27
C THR A 138 -11.29 1.49 -20.13
N THR A 139 -10.40 2.24 -19.50
CA THR A 139 -9.20 2.85 -20.08
C THR A 139 -8.06 2.65 -19.09
N SER A 140 -6.84 2.49 -19.58
CA SER A 140 -5.67 2.52 -18.70
C SER A 140 -5.76 3.74 -17.78
N VAL A 141 -5.21 3.67 -16.56
CA VAL A 141 -5.19 4.80 -15.60
C VAL A 141 -4.63 6.08 -16.22
N ASN A 142 -3.82 5.96 -17.27
CA ASN A 142 -3.44 7.07 -18.15
C ASN A 142 -4.63 7.76 -18.86
N GLY A 143 -5.78 7.11 -18.99
CA GLY A 143 -7.02 7.71 -19.52
C GLY A 143 -7.92 8.30 -18.42
N LEU A 144 -7.73 7.94 -17.15
CA LEU A 144 -8.33 8.60 -15.99
C LEU A 144 -7.34 9.64 -15.45
N SER A 145 -7.04 10.60 -16.29
CA SER A 145 -5.97 11.59 -16.14
C SER A 145 -6.15 12.56 -14.96
N SER A 146 -7.20 12.42 -14.18
CA SER A 146 -7.35 13.19 -12.96
C SER A 146 -8.07 12.39 -11.87
N SER A 147 -7.61 12.55 -10.69
CA SER A 147 -8.27 12.13 -9.47
C SER A 147 -9.75 12.59 -9.42
N THR A 148 -10.10 13.73 -10.05
CA THR A 148 -11.48 14.21 -10.20
C THR A 148 -12.35 13.27 -11.04
N ALA A 149 -11.84 12.74 -12.14
CA ALA A 149 -12.56 11.75 -12.95
C ALA A 149 -12.78 10.45 -12.19
N ARG A 150 -11.78 9.98 -11.43
CA ARG A 150 -11.92 8.82 -10.56
C ARG A 150 -12.95 9.03 -9.47
N ALA A 151 -12.97 10.21 -8.82
CA ALA A 151 -13.97 10.54 -7.80
C ALA A 151 -15.41 10.60 -8.34
N ALA A 152 -15.59 10.88 -9.63
CA ALA A 152 -16.88 10.93 -10.31
C ALA A 152 -17.33 9.58 -10.89
N ALA A 153 -16.45 8.56 -10.90
CA ALA A 153 -16.76 7.26 -11.44
C ALA A 153 -17.83 6.52 -10.62
N SER A 154 -18.46 5.53 -11.25
CA SER A 154 -19.36 4.60 -10.58
C SER A 154 -18.54 3.46 -9.98
N TYR A 155 -18.72 3.22 -8.70
CA TYR A 155 -18.07 2.13 -7.96
C TYR A 155 -19.05 0.99 -7.81
N ASP A 156 -19.24 0.25 -8.90
CA ASP A 156 -20.26 -0.81 -9.01
C ASP A 156 -19.78 -2.15 -8.48
N TYR A 157 -18.55 -2.23 -8.01
CA TYR A 157 -17.91 -3.45 -7.54
C TYR A 157 -17.26 -3.26 -6.18
N HIS A 158 -17.01 -4.37 -5.50
CA HIS A 158 -16.19 -4.41 -4.29
C HIS A 158 -15.31 -5.65 -4.25
N LEU A 159 -14.24 -5.57 -3.47
CA LEU A 159 -13.36 -6.68 -3.15
C LEU A 159 -13.82 -7.35 -1.87
N GLU A 160 -14.12 -8.63 -1.92
CA GLU A 160 -14.51 -9.43 -0.76
C GLU A 160 -13.52 -10.58 -0.54
N LYS A 161 -13.22 -10.86 0.71
CA LYS A 161 -12.36 -12.00 1.06
C LYS A 161 -13.13 -13.29 0.87
N LYS A 162 -12.55 -14.27 0.16
CA LYS A 162 -13.14 -15.59 -0.06
C LYS A 162 -13.32 -16.35 1.25
N ALA A 163 -14.36 -17.16 1.34
CA ALA A 163 -14.58 -18.04 2.49
C ALA A 163 -13.50 -19.14 2.60
N ASP A 164 -12.98 -19.59 1.47
CA ASP A 164 -11.91 -20.57 1.32
C ASP A 164 -10.55 -19.93 0.92
N ALA A 165 -10.34 -18.68 1.36
CA ALA A 165 -9.18 -17.90 0.99
C ALA A 165 -7.85 -18.61 1.31
N THR A 166 -6.94 -18.60 0.35
CA THR A 166 -5.53 -18.95 0.49
C THR A 166 -4.65 -17.74 0.27
N SER A 167 -3.34 -17.84 0.54
CA SER A 167 -2.42 -16.73 0.23
C SER A 167 -2.40 -16.37 -1.25
N GLU A 168 -2.50 -17.37 -2.15
CA GLU A 168 -2.45 -17.18 -3.59
C GLU A 168 -3.81 -16.80 -4.22
N SER A 169 -4.92 -17.10 -3.54
CA SER A 169 -6.28 -16.80 -3.99
C SER A 169 -7.12 -16.36 -2.79
N CYS A 170 -6.96 -15.09 -2.42
CA CYS A 170 -7.49 -14.54 -1.17
C CYS A 170 -8.82 -13.81 -1.37
N TYR A 171 -8.96 -13.10 -2.47
CA TYR A 171 -10.10 -12.21 -2.71
C TYR A 171 -10.83 -12.54 -4.00
N GLU A 172 -12.07 -12.08 -4.06
CA GLU A 172 -12.92 -12.08 -5.25
C GLU A 172 -13.57 -10.71 -5.44
N ILE A 173 -13.90 -10.36 -6.68
CA ILE A 173 -14.59 -9.11 -7.01
C ILE A 173 -16.06 -9.43 -7.25
N LYS A 174 -16.94 -8.72 -6.55
CA LYS A 174 -18.38 -8.85 -6.66
C LYS A 174 -19.04 -7.58 -7.17
N ASN A 175 -20.12 -7.76 -7.93
CA ASN A 175 -20.99 -6.66 -8.33
C ASN A 175 -21.86 -6.24 -7.14
N ASN A 176 -21.93 -4.95 -6.84
CA ASN A 176 -22.67 -4.40 -5.69
C ASN A 176 -24.19 -4.59 -5.78
N SER A 177 -24.73 -4.72 -6.99
CA SER A 177 -26.17 -4.85 -7.21
C SER A 177 -26.65 -6.28 -7.28
N THR A 178 -25.84 -7.20 -7.85
CA THR A 178 -26.23 -8.60 -8.07
C THR A 178 -25.57 -9.56 -7.09
N SER A 179 -24.52 -9.15 -6.42
CA SER A 179 -23.65 -9.98 -5.57
C SER A 179 -22.97 -11.13 -6.34
N GLU A 180 -22.99 -11.08 -7.68
CA GLU A 180 -22.30 -12.06 -8.51
C GLU A 180 -20.81 -11.79 -8.52
N VAL A 181 -20.01 -12.86 -8.52
CA VAL A 181 -18.56 -12.80 -8.73
C VAL A 181 -18.31 -12.43 -10.19
N VAL A 182 -17.49 -11.40 -10.41
CA VAL A 182 -17.25 -10.81 -11.72
C VAL A 182 -15.75 -10.68 -12.06
N ASP A 183 -14.90 -11.29 -11.24
CA ASP A 183 -13.45 -11.30 -11.47
C ASP A 183 -13.02 -12.17 -12.67
N GLY A 184 -13.95 -12.94 -13.23
CA GLY A 184 -13.71 -13.75 -14.42
C GLY A 184 -12.57 -14.75 -14.17
N ASP A 185 -11.50 -14.64 -14.98
CA ASP A 185 -10.33 -15.50 -14.88
C ASP A 185 -9.21 -14.90 -13.98
N TYR A 186 -9.52 -13.89 -13.17
CA TYR A 186 -8.54 -13.28 -12.28
C TYR A 186 -8.38 -14.08 -10.98
N THR A 187 -7.12 -14.19 -10.56
CA THR A 187 -6.76 -14.59 -9.19
C THR A 187 -6.23 -13.37 -8.45
N ILE A 188 -6.72 -13.15 -7.22
CA ILE A 188 -6.28 -12.03 -6.38
C ILE A 188 -5.73 -12.60 -5.08
N ASP A 189 -4.44 -12.38 -4.85
CA ASP A 189 -3.73 -12.90 -3.68
C ASP A 189 -3.92 -12.04 -2.43
N ASP A 190 -3.31 -12.45 -1.31
CA ASP A 190 -3.38 -11.75 -0.03
C ASP A 190 -2.55 -10.45 0.03
N HIS A 191 -1.80 -10.12 -1.02
CA HIS A 191 -1.09 -8.86 -1.23
C HIS A 191 -1.76 -7.97 -2.27
N PHE A 192 -3.00 -8.31 -2.68
CA PHE A 192 -3.79 -7.61 -3.70
C PHE A 192 -3.19 -7.68 -5.12
N ASN A 193 -2.25 -8.60 -5.38
CA ASN A 193 -1.81 -8.85 -6.74
C ASN A 193 -2.93 -9.52 -7.52
N ILE A 194 -3.17 -9.04 -8.73
CA ILE A 194 -4.18 -9.53 -9.65
C ILE A 194 -3.51 -10.14 -10.88
N LYS A 195 -3.86 -11.35 -11.19
CA LYS A 195 -3.30 -12.11 -12.29
C LYS A 195 -4.41 -12.78 -13.10
N SER A 196 -4.37 -12.65 -14.43
CA SER A 196 -5.26 -13.40 -15.32
C SER A 196 -4.69 -14.78 -15.63
N ALA A 197 -5.59 -15.74 -15.95
CA ALA A 197 -5.19 -17.10 -16.29
C ALA A 197 -4.29 -17.18 -17.54
N ASP A 198 -4.48 -16.26 -18.47
CA ASP A 198 -3.67 -16.17 -19.72
C ASP A 198 -2.38 -15.35 -19.54
N GLY A 199 -2.15 -14.78 -18.38
CA GLY A 199 -0.98 -13.96 -18.08
C GLY A 199 -0.97 -12.57 -18.73
N ALA A 200 -2.08 -12.14 -19.35
CA ALA A 200 -2.19 -10.81 -19.94
C ALA A 200 -2.25 -9.70 -18.87
N VAL A 201 -2.80 -10.02 -17.70
CA VAL A 201 -2.78 -9.16 -16.51
C VAL A 201 -1.90 -9.81 -15.45
N ASP A 202 -0.90 -9.10 -14.98
CA ASP A 202 -0.02 -9.46 -13.86
C ASP A 202 0.42 -8.16 -13.18
N THR A 203 -0.40 -7.65 -12.28
CA THR A 203 -0.21 -6.36 -11.64
C THR A 203 -0.77 -6.39 -10.22
N ASN A 204 -0.91 -5.23 -9.59
CA ASN A 204 -1.56 -5.08 -8.29
C ASN A 204 -2.78 -4.17 -8.40
N LEU A 205 -3.81 -4.40 -7.58
CA LEU A 205 -5.05 -3.62 -7.60
C LEU A 205 -4.83 -2.12 -7.40
N PHE A 206 -3.74 -1.71 -6.74
CA PHE A 206 -3.43 -0.31 -6.47
C PHE A 206 -2.50 0.33 -7.50
N CYS A 207 -1.99 -0.44 -8.47
CA CYS A 207 -1.10 0.04 -9.53
C CYS A 207 -1.86 0.66 -10.70
N GLY A 208 -1.13 1.36 -11.57
CA GLY A 208 -1.73 2.14 -12.65
C GLY A 208 -2.26 1.34 -13.84
N ASP A 209 -1.83 0.11 -13.99
CA ASP A 209 -2.20 -0.82 -15.07
C ASP A 209 -3.28 -1.83 -14.65
N THR A 210 -3.88 -1.62 -13.48
CA THR A 210 -4.96 -2.48 -12.96
C THR A 210 -6.24 -2.38 -13.80
N PRO A 211 -6.98 -3.48 -14.00
CA PRO A 211 -8.30 -3.45 -14.64
C PRO A 211 -9.39 -2.84 -13.74
N TYR A 212 -9.12 -2.70 -12.43
CA TYR A 212 -10.01 -2.07 -11.47
C TYR A 212 -9.28 -0.98 -10.69
N PHE A 213 -9.93 0.12 -10.40
CA PHE A 213 -9.34 1.18 -9.60
C PHE A 213 -10.21 1.52 -8.38
N GLN A 214 -9.58 2.06 -7.36
CA GLN A 214 -10.18 2.44 -6.09
C GLN A 214 -10.60 3.90 -6.11
N PHE A 215 -11.46 4.29 -5.15
CA PHE A 215 -11.74 5.70 -4.90
C PHE A 215 -10.41 6.45 -4.66
N PRO A 216 -10.25 7.66 -5.20
CA PRO A 216 -8.98 8.39 -5.13
C PRO A 216 -8.74 9.01 -3.74
N THR A 217 -8.51 8.17 -2.76
CA THR A 217 -8.22 8.50 -1.37
C THR A 217 -7.00 7.71 -0.89
N ASP A 218 -6.52 8.00 0.30
CA ASP A 218 -5.54 7.21 1.02
C ASP A 218 -6.21 6.00 1.70
N PHE A 219 -5.42 4.97 1.95
CA PHE A 219 -5.83 3.77 2.66
C PHE A 219 -4.85 3.49 3.79
N LEU A 220 -5.36 3.13 4.96
CA LEU A 220 -4.52 2.66 6.06
C LEU A 220 -4.11 1.20 5.78
N TYR A 221 -2.80 0.98 5.64
CA TYR A 221 -2.19 -0.29 5.27
C TYR A 221 -1.33 -0.80 6.43
N ILE A 222 -1.64 -1.98 6.95
CA ILE A 222 -0.97 -2.52 8.13
C ILE A 222 -0.41 -3.90 7.82
N THR A 223 0.87 -4.09 8.10
CA THR A 223 1.54 -5.40 8.16
C THR A 223 2.01 -5.67 9.57
N LYS A 224 2.23 -6.93 9.91
CA LYS A 224 2.77 -7.30 11.21
C LYS A 224 3.86 -8.34 11.09
N SER A 225 4.79 -8.30 12.04
CA SER A 225 5.78 -9.33 12.29
C SER A 225 5.51 -9.97 13.64
N THR A 226 5.59 -11.28 13.73
CA THR A 226 5.50 -12.04 14.98
C THR A 226 6.83 -12.65 15.41
N ASP A 227 7.91 -12.25 14.75
CA ASP A 227 9.27 -12.74 14.95
C ASP A 227 10.26 -11.58 15.16
N ASN A 228 9.80 -10.54 15.87
CA ASN A 228 10.61 -9.37 16.20
C ASN A 228 11.17 -8.64 14.96
N GLY A 229 10.38 -8.49 13.92
CA GLY A 229 10.71 -7.75 12.72
C GLY A 229 11.57 -8.49 11.70
N ALA A 230 11.68 -9.82 11.79
CA ALA A 230 12.46 -10.59 10.84
C ALA A 230 11.69 -10.90 9.56
N THR A 231 10.39 -11.22 9.68
CA THR A 231 9.48 -11.41 8.54
C THR A 231 8.18 -10.64 8.75
N TRP A 232 7.47 -10.35 7.66
CA TRP A 232 6.24 -9.56 7.66
C TRP A 232 5.08 -10.34 7.04
N SER A 233 3.90 -10.20 7.63
CA SER A 233 2.67 -10.85 7.14
C SER A 233 2.14 -10.17 5.89
N ALA A 234 1.21 -10.86 5.19
CA ALA A 234 0.31 -10.21 4.26
C ALA A 234 -0.37 -8.99 4.91
N PRO A 235 -0.62 -7.93 4.14
CA PRO A 235 -1.19 -6.69 4.64
C PRO A 235 -2.68 -6.81 4.95
N GLN A 236 -3.15 -5.87 5.77
CA GLN A 236 -4.55 -5.60 5.99
C GLN A 236 -4.84 -4.14 5.68
N LEU A 237 -5.93 -3.90 4.98
CA LEU A 237 -6.50 -2.57 4.85
C LEU A 237 -7.48 -2.33 6.00
N VAL A 238 -7.47 -1.12 6.54
CA VAL A 238 -8.35 -0.74 7.63
C VAL A 238 -9.19 0.47 7.23
N ASP A 239 -10.51 0.32 7.30
CA ASP A 239 -11.43 1.43 7.14
C ASP A 239 -11.43 2.27 8.42
N ALA A 240 -10.60 3.31 8.43
CA ALA A 240 -10.40 4.20 9.57
C ALA A 240 -11.06 5.57 9.40
N LYS A 241 -11.63 5.85 8.21
CA LYS A 241 -12.19 7.16 7.86
C LYS A 241 -13.70 7.20 8.02
N ASN A 242 -14.20 8.41 8.30
CA ASN A 242 -15.60 8.74 8.13
C ASN A 242 -15.83 9.37 6.74
N GLU A 243 -17.05 9.28 6.21
CA GLU A 243 -17.40 9.89 4.91
C GLU A 243 -17.20 11.41 4.85
N SER A 244 -17.11 12.07 6.00
CA SER A 244 -16.80 13.50 6.10
C SER A 244 -15.31 13.81 6.01
N GLU A 245 -14.44 12.79 6.09
CA GLU A 245 -12.99 12.90 6.06
C GLU A 245 -12.49 12.60 4.66
N GLN A 246 -11.77 13.53 4.06
CA GLN A 246 -11.22 13.38 2.71
C GLN A 246 -9.91 12.58 2.73
N VAL A 247 -9.18 12.70 3.82
CA VAL A 247 -7.90 12.05 4.04
C VAL A 247 -7.73 11.73 5.52
N PHE A 248 -7.15 10.59 5.81
CA PHE A 248 -6.78 10.18 7.16
C PHE A 248 -5.32 9.69 7.12
N LEU A 249 -4.40 10.58 7.38
CA LEU A 249 -2.98 10.24 7.39
C LEU A 249 -2.54 9.90 8.82
N ILE A 250 -1.91 8.75 8.97
CA ILE A 250 -1.21 8.42 10.20
C ILE A 250 0.09 9.22 10.22
N GLY A 251 0.30 10.04 11.21
CA GLY A 251 1.61 10.70 11.33
C GLY A 251 2.73 9.67 11.54
N PRO A 252 3.95 9.96 11.07
CA PRO A 252 5.09 9.08 11.29
C PRO A 252 5.41 8.98 12.78
N GLY A 253 5.95 7.84 13.17
CA GLY A 253 6.44 7.71 14.52
C GLY A 253 6.15 6.36 15.16
N ARG A 254 5.89 6.44 16.47
CA ARG A 254 5.64 5.27 17.32
C ARG A 254 4.43 5.53 18.17
#